data_0b1736a0fe414cd6527fb99784101aaf
#
_entry.id   0b1736a0fe414cd6527fb99784101aaf
#
_cell.length_a   1.000
_cell.length_b   1.000
_cell.length_c   1.000
_cell.angle_alpha   90.00
_cell.angle_beta   90.00
_cell.angle_gamma   90.00
#
_symmetry.space_group_name_H-M   'P 1'
#
loop_
_entity.id
_entity.type
_entity.pdbx_description
1 polymer ?
#
loop_
_entity_poly.entity_id
_entity_poly.type
_entity_poly.pdbx_seq_one_letter_code
_entity_poly.pdbx_strand_id
1 'polypeptide(L)'
;MKKRKRKSKTVQADTPDGQRAGEAIIEAVENQITDSNPPETRETLERLMAMGESRENAMRYIASVLSIEIFEAMKNKTPYDKERYLLNLANLPDLPYE
;
A
#
# COMPACT_ATOMS: atom_id res chain seq x y z
N MET A 1 26.21 -18.52 -10.31
CA MET A 1 25.51 -18.04 -10.26
C MET A 1 25.19 -17.99 -9.96
N LYS A 2 25.39 -17.85 -10.14
CA LYS A 2 24.69 -17.33 -10.02
C LYS A 2 24.11 -17.12 -9.80
N LYS A 3 24.26 -17.09 -10.09
CA LYS A 3 23.44 -16.43 -9.99
C LYS A 3 22.84 -16.25 -9.76
N ARG A 4 23.03 -16.37 -10.13
CA ARG A 4 22.26 -15.77 -9.94
C ARG A 4 21.70 -15.36 -9.70
N LYS A 5 21.87 -15.32 -10.08
CA LYS A 5 21.19 -14.56 -9.86
C LYS A 5 20.70 -14.07 -9.62
N ARG A 6 20.82 -14.10 -10.06
CA ARG A 6 20.20 -13.30 -9.83
C ARG A 6 19.84 -12.73 -9.65
N LYS A 7 19.82 -12.49 -10.02
CA LYS A 7 19.30 -11.64 -9.86
C LYS A 7 18.91 -10.97 -9.82
N SER A 8 18.81 -10.79 -10.15
CA SER A 8 18.24 -10.00 -10.16
C SER A 8 17.94 -9.52 -9.95
N LYS A 9 17.53 -9.14 -10.23
CA LYS A 9 17.10 -8.57 -10.14
C LYS A 9 16.69 -7.92 -9.72
N THR A 10 16.09 -7.71 -10.36
CA THR A 10 15.65 -6.90 -9.77
C THR A 10 15.83 -6.75 -8.70
N VAL A 11 16.03 -6.57 -8.65
CA VAL A 11 16.45 -6.40 -7.49
C VAL A 11 16.11 -5.34 -6.60
N GLN A 12 15.50 -4.39 -6.97
CA GLN A 12 15.34 -3.23 -6.18
C GLN A 12 14.40 -3.41 -5.02
N ALA A 13 13.33 -4.11 -5.20
CA ALA A 13 12.42 -4.41 -4.11
C ALA A 13 13.07 -5.31 -3.08
N ASP A 14 14.14 -5.96 -3.49
CA ASP A 14 14.84 -6.88 -2.60
C ASP A 14 15.93 -6.21 -1.79
N THR A 15 16.15 -4.90 -1.99
CA THR A 15 17.13 -4.21 -1.17
C THR A 15 16.58 -3.99 0.22
N PRO A 16 17.45 -3.93 1.24
CA PRO A 16 16.97 -3.65 2.60
C PRO A 16 16.17 -2.35 2.70
N ASP A 17 16.59 -1.31 1.98
CA ASP A 17 15.87 -0.04 2.02
C ASP A 17 14.49 -0.17 1.38
N GLY A 18 14.38 -0.90 0.28
CA GLY A 18 13.10 -1.12 -0.36
C GLY A 18 12.16 -1.92 0.52
N GLN A 19 12.70 -2.95 1.19
CA GLN A 19 11.91 -3.75 2.11
C GLN A 19 11.41 -2.93 3.28
N ARG A 20 12.27 -2.07 3.84
CA ARG A 20 11.87 -1.23 4.96
C ARG A 20 10.76 -0.27 4.58
N ALA A 21 10.85 0.32 3.37
CA ALA A 21 9.81 1.22 2.92
C ALA A 21 8.47 0.49 2.80
N GLY A 22 8.49 -0.71 2.21
CA GLY A 22 7.29 -1.50 2.08
C GLY A 22 6.71 -1.90 3.42
N GLU A 23 7.58 -2.31 4.35
CA GLU A 23 7.14 -2.69 5.69
C GLU A 23 6.55 -1.50 6.43
N ALA A 24 7.15 -0.32 6.27
CA ALA A 24 6.65 0.88 6.94
C ALA A 24 5.27 1.25 6.41
N ILE A 25 5.03 1.08 5.11
CA ILE A 25 3.71 1.37 4.55
C ILE A 25 2.68 0.38 5.07
N ILE A 26 3.02 -0.90 5.10
CA ILE A 26 2.10 -1.92 5.64
C ILE A 26 1.81 -1.63 7.10
N GLU A 27 2.83 -1.26 7.87
CA GLU A 27 2.63 -0.92 9.28
C GLU A 27 1.71 0.29 9.43
N ALA A 28 1.86 1.28 8.55
CA ALA A 28 0.97 2.44 8.57
C ALA A 28 -0.48 2.02 8.32
N VAL A 29 -0.69 1.09 7.37
CA VAL A 29 -2.04 0.58 7.11
C VAL A 29 -2.58 -0.15 8.33
N GLU A 30 -1.75 -1.00 8.97
CA GLU A 30 -2.18 -1.70 10.18
C GLU A 30 -2.58 -0.71 11.27
N ASN A 31 -1.81 0.37 11.42
CA ASN A 31 -2.13 1.38 12.43
C ASN A 31 -3.46 2.08 12.13
N GLN A 32 -3.72 2.38 10.84
CA GLN A 32 -5.00 2.97 10.47
C GLN A 32 -6.15 2.04 10.81
N ILE A 33 -5.97 0.75 10.55
CA ILE A 33 -7.02 -0.24 10.84
C ILE A 33 -7.24 -0.33 12.34
N THR A 34 -6.17 -0.45 13.10
CA THR A 34 -6.27 -0.56 14.56
C THR A 34 -6.95 0.66 15.17
N ASP A 35 -6.61 1.84 14.68
CA ASP A 35 -7.12 3.09 15.23
C ASP A 35 -8.45 3.51 14.61
N SER A 36 -8.92 2.80 13.59
CA SER A 36 -10.09 3.18 12.80
C SER A 36 -9.98 4.63 12.31
N ASN A 37 -8.81 5.00 11.82
CA ASN A 37 -8.54 6.37 11.43
C ASN A 37 -7.65 6.40 10.19
N PRO A 38 -8.21 6.60 9.02
CA PRO A 38 -9.64 6.80 8.78
C PRO A 38 -10.39 5.46 8.84
N PRO A 39 -11.67 5.48 9.21
CA PRO A 39 -12.43 4.23 9.29
C PRO A 39 -12.56 3.54 7.93
N GLU A 40 -12.46 4.28 6.85
CA GLU A 40 -12.57 3.71 5.50
C GLU A 40 -11.49 2.67 5.22
N THR A 41 -10.33 2.77 5.86
CA THR A 41 -9.28 1.78 5.66
C THR A 41 -9.71 0.40 6.13
N ARG A 42 -10.28 0.33 7.33
CA ARG A 42 -10.79 -0.94 7.84
C ARG A 42 -11.97 -1.45 7.00
N GLU A 43 -12.87 -0.55 6.64
CA GLU A 43 -14.02 -0.92 5.82
C GLU A 43 -13.56 -1.51 4.49
N THR A 44 -12.55 -0.92 3.90
CA THR A 44 -12.01 -1.41 2.63
C THR A 44 -11.40 -2.80 2.81
N LEU A 45 -10.64 -3.00 3.89
CA LEU A 45 -10.07 -4.30 4.17
C LEU A 45 -11.17 -5.36 4.27
N GLU A 46 -12.22 -5.07 5.04
CA GLU A 46 -13.30 -6.02 5.23
C GLU A 46 -14.03 -6.29 3.92
N ARG A 47 -14.24 -5.25 3.12
CA ARG A 47 -14.91 -5.40 1.83
C ARG A 47 -14.10 -6.28 0.87
N LEU A 48 -12.80 -6.04 0.78
CA LEU A 48 -11.95 -6.83 -0.11
C LEU A 48 -11.91 -8.29 0.33
N MET A 49 -11.85 -8.54 1.63
CA MET A 49 -11.87 -9.91 2.12
C MET A 49 -13.21 -10.57 1.83
N ALA A 50 -14.31 -9.82 1.94
CA ALA A 50 -15.64 -10.36 1.60
C ALA A 50 -15.74 -10.68 0.11
N MET A 51 -14.93 -10.02 -0.72
CA MET A 51 -14.89 -10.30 -2.15
C MET A 51 -14.02 -11.52 -2.48
N GLY A 52 -13.38 -12.11 -1.49
CA GLY A 52 -12.59 -13.31 -1.68
C GLY A 52 -11.09 -13.11 -1.61
N GLU A 53 -10.62 -11.88 -1.37
CA GLU A 53 -9.19 -11.63 -1.25
C GLU A 53 -8.68 -12.09 0.11
N SER A 54 -7.46 -12.62 0.14
CA SER A 54 -6.82 -12.89 1.41
C SER A 54 -6.54 -11.58 2.12
N ARG A 55 -6.35 -11.65 3.45
CA ARG A 55 -5.99 -10.45 4.19
C ARG A 55 -4.70 -9.85 3.66
N GLU A 56 -3.73 -10.72 3.33
CA GLU A 56 -2.45 -10.25 2.80
C GLU A 56 -2.63 -9.48 1.50
N ASN A 57 -3.44 -10.03 0.58
CA ASN A 57 -3.68 -9.34 -0.69
C ASN A 57 -4.45 -8.04 -0.48
N ALA A 58 -5.45 -8.07 0.39
CA ALA A 58 -6.21 -6.85 0.69
C ALA A 58 -5.30 -5.77 1.26
N MET A 59 -4.40 -6.15 2.15
CA MET A 59 -3.44 -5.21 2.71
C MET A 59 -2.53 -4.62 1.64
N ARG A 60 -2.11 -5.45 0.67
CA ARG A 60 -1.27 -4.97 -0.42
C ARG A 60 -2.00 -3.96 -1.31
N TYR A 61 -3.27 -4.21 -1.60
CA TYR A 61 -4.07 -3.25 -2.36
C TYR A 61 -4.13 -1.90 -1.64
N ILE A 62 -4.43 -1.93 -0.35
CA ILE A 62 -4.52 -0.70 0.43
C ILE A 62 -3.17 0.00 0.50
N ALA A 63 -2.11 -0.76 0.74
CA ALA A 63 -0.77 -0.19 0.80
C ALA A 63 -0.38 0.46 -0.52
N SER A 64 -0.83 -0.10 -1.64
CA SER A 64 -0.53 0.47 -2.95
C SER A 64 -1.11 1.87 -3.09
N VAL A 65 -2.36 2.07 -2.67
CA VAL A 65 -2.95 3.40 -2.80
C VAL A 65 -2.40 4.37 -1.75
N LEU A 66 -2.05 3.87 -0.56
CA LEU A 66 -1.43 4.74 0.44
C LEU A 66 -0.05 5.20 -0.03
N SER A 67 0.72 4.32 -0.69
CA SER A 67 2.05 4.69 -1.16
C SER A 67 2.00 5.82 -2.17
N ILE A 68 0.95 5.89 -2.99
CA ILE A 68 0.79 7.00 -3.92
C ILE A 68 0.75 8.33 -3.15
N GLU A 69 -0.03 8.36 -2.07
CA GLU A 69 -0.15 9.58 -1.29
C GLU A 69 1.15 9.95 -0.60
N ILE A 70 1.85 8.95 -0.10
CA ILE A 70 3.12 9.19 0.57
C ILE A 70 4.14 9.77 -0.41
N PHE A 71 4.26 9.15 -1.61
CA PHE A 71 5.21 9.63 -2.61
C PHE A 71 4.86 11.04 -3.09
N GLU A 72 3.58 11.29 -3.33
CA GLU A 72 3.15 12.61 -3.79
C GLU A 72 3.40 13.68 -2.73
N ALA A 73 3.12 13.36 -1.47
CA ALA A 73 3.36 14.29 -0.38
C ALA A 73 4.84 14.63 -0.27
N MET A 74 5.70 13.61 -0.38
CA MET A 74 7.14 13.83 -0.29
C MET A 74 7.65 14.62 -1.48
N LYS A 75 7.17 14.29 -2.68
CA LYS A 75 7.62 14.95 -3.90
C LYS A 75 7.23 16.42 -3.91
N ASN A 76 6.03 16.73 -3.49
CA ASN A 76 5.48 18.08 -3.57
C ASN A 76 5.62 18.84 -2.25
N LYS A 77 6.10 18.18 -1.20
CA LYS A 77 6.28 18.78 0.12
C LYS A 77 4.96 19.34 0.64
N THR A 78 3.90 18.56 0.47
CA THR A 78 2.54 18.93 0.88
C THR A 78 1.97 17.81 1.73
N PRO A 79 0.92 18.09 2.54
CA PRO A 79 0.22 17.04 3.23
C PRO A 79 -0.38 16.05 2.23
N TYR A 80 -0.59 14.80 2.65
CA TYR A 80 -1.19 13.85 1.75
C TYR A 80 -2.65 14.25 1.48
N ASP A 81 -3.14 13.82 0.29
CA ASP A 81 -4.47 14.18 -0.18
C ASP A 81 -5.46 13.12 0.33
N LYS A 82 -6.12 13.43 1.44
CA LYS A 82 -7.02 12.48 2.07
C LYS A 82 -8.20 12.13 1.16
N GLU A 83 -8.74 13.11 0.46
CA GLU A 83 -9.88 12.86 -0.42
C GLU A 83 -9.53 11.87 -1.52
N ARG A 84 -8.35 12.05 -2.13
CA ARG A 84 -7.91 11.13 -3.18
C ARG A 84 -7.66 9.74 -2.60
N TYR A 85 -7.08 9.68 -1.40
CA TYR A 85 -6.86 8.39 -0.74
C TYR A 85 -8.17 7.66 -0.53
N LEU A 86 -9.17 8.35 0.02
CA LEU A 86 -10.47 7.73 0.28
C LEU A 86 -11.14 7.28 -1.01
N LEU A 87 -11.04 8.10 -2.07
CA LEU A 87 -11.60 7.73 -3.36
C LEU A 87 -10.92 6.48 -3.92
N ASN A 88 -9.59 6.42 -3.83
CA ASN A 88 -8.87 5.27 -4.34
C ASN A 88 -9.17 4.01 -3.52
N LEU A 89 -9.34 4.15 -2.20
CA LEU A 89 -9.78 3.02 -1.39
C LEU A 89 -11.13 2.50 -1.86
N ALA A 90 -12.07 3.41 -2.13
CA ALA A 90 -13.42 3.02 -2.55
C ALA A 90 -13.40 2.30 -3.89
N ASN A 91 -12.45 2.60 -4.75
CA ASN A 91 -12.36 1.99 -6.07
C ASN A 91 -11.64 0.65 -6.08
N LEU A 92 -10.93 0.31 -5.00
CA LEU A 92 -10.24 -0.98 -4.98
C LEU A 92 -11.24 -2.12 -5.17
N PRO A 93 -10.87 -3.17 -5.89
CA PRO A 93 -9.51 -3.56 -6.32
C PRO A 93 -9.01 -2.87 -7.58
N ASP A 94 -9.74 -1.92 -8.13
CA ASP A 94 -9.26 -1.16 -9.29
C ASP A 94 -8.17 -0.20 -8.82
N LEU A 95 -6.98 -0.32 -9.40
CA LEU A 95 -5.85 0.51 -9.00
C LEU A 95 -5.83 1.79 -9.86
N PRO A 96 -5.50 2.94 -9.24
CA PRO A 96 -5.63 4.22 -9.95
C PRO A 96 -4.64 4.40 -11.09
N TYR A 97 -3.60 3.57 -11.14
CA TYR A 97 -2.58 3.68 -12.18
C TYR A 97 -2.69 2.59 -13.24
N GLU A 98 -3.77 1.84 -13.25
CA GLU A 98 -4.00 0.81 -14.28
C GLU A 98 -4.83 1.33 -15.41
#